data_d93c0241dd1fe6d04d6d14ff7da7a17e
#
_entry.id   d93c0241dd1fe6d04d6d14ff7da7a17e
#
_cell.length_a   1.000
_cell.length_b   1.000
_cell.length_c   1.000
_cell.angle_alpha   90.00
_cell.angle_beta   90.00
_cell.angle_gamma   90.00
#
_symmetry.space_group_name_H-M   'P 1'
#
loop_
_entity.id
_entity.type
_entity.pdbx_description
1 polymer ?
#
loop_
_entity_poly.entity_id
_entity_poly.type
_entity_poly.pdbx_seq_one_letter_code
_entity_poly.pdbx_strand_id
1 'polypeptide(L)'
;MKVALCFLFGKENPMEDSAKGYSDFGGGLEKSETPFQGALREGSEELTGFLGNKKELRKLIKNNGGVYHVLLGTYHIHMFHLPYDENLPKYYNQNHMFLWNKMDKHLLNNSKLFEKIEIQWFTIKEMKEQTHAFREFYREMVQYFIEHENEIIAFLNKTNNKHNKTRKKLKH
;
A
#
# COMPACT_ATOMS: atom_id res chain seq x y z
N MET A 1 4.09 11.51 -22.89
CA MET A 1 3.54 11.87 -21.56
C MET A 1 4.36 11.11 -20.51
N LYS A 2 5.06 11.82 -19.59
CA LYS A 2 5.75 11.15 -18.47
C LYS A 2 4.67 10.57 -17.54
N VAL A 3 4.66 9.26 -17.37
CA VAL A 3 3.77 8.63 -16.37
C VAL A 3 4.28 9.06 -14.99
N ALA A 4 3.43 9.73 -14.22
CA ALA A 4 3.78 10.14 -12.86
C ALA A 4 3.82 8.89 -11.96
N LEU A 5 4.88 8.76 -11.17
CA LEU A 5 4.95 7.76 -10.11
C LEU A 5 4.02 8.17 -8.97
N CYS A 6 3.11 7.27 -8.60
CA CYS A 6 2.19 7.44 -7.48
C CYS A 6 2.34 6.28 -6.49
N PHE A 7 2.20 6.58 -5.21
CA PHE A 7 2.20 5.61 -4.11
C PHE A 7 0.83 5.61 -3.44
N LEU A 8 0.33 4.44 -3.08
CA LEU A 8 -0.90 4.29 -2.30
C LEU A 8 -0.54 4.20 -0.82
N PHE A 9 -1.11 5.09 -0.01
CA PHE A 9 -0.96 5.08 1.45
C PHE A 9 -2.32 5.06 2.13
N GLY A 10 -2.34 4.50 3.35
CA GLY A 10 -3.50 4.49 4.22
C GLY A 10 -3.35 5.49 5.35
N LYS A 11 -4.46 6.10 5.77
CA LYS A 11 -4.53 7.01 6.90
C LYS A 11 -5.05 6.29 8.13
N GLU A 12 -4.29 6.39 9.23
CA GLU A 12 -4.66 5.77 10.49
C GLU A 12 -6.00 6.30 11.04
N ASN A 13 -6.72 5.39 11.68
CA ASN A 13 -7.94 5.75 12.38
C ASN A 13 -7.59 6.63 13.60
N PRO A 14 -8.22 7.82 13.75
CA PRO A 14 -7.98 8.69 14.90
C PRO A 14 -8.33 8.08 16.27
N MET A 15 -9.08 6.97 16.29
CA MET A 15 -9.42 6.25 17.52
C MET A 15 -8.31 5.28 17.96
N GLU A 16 -7.35 4.98 17.08
CA GLU A 16 -6.15 4.23 17.46
C GLU A 16 -5.23 5.15 18.27
N ASP A 17 -4.63 4.61 19.33
CA ASP A 17 -3.65 5.35 20.18
C ASP A 17 -2.35 5.64 19.43
N SER A 18 -2.21 5.11 18.23
CA SER A 18 -1.06 5.29 17.36
C SER A 18 -1.01 6.69 16.75
N ALA A 19 0.18 7.14 16.36
CA ALA A 19 0.41 8.44 15.75
C ALA A 19 -0.44 8.62 14.49
N LYS A 20 -1.17 9.75 14.41
CA LYS A 20 -2.05 10.11 13.30
C LYS A 20 -1.26 10.38 12.02
N GLY A 21 -1.85 10.08 10.87
CA GLY A 21 -1.30 10.40 9.55
C GLY A 21 -1.31 9.20 8.59
N TYR A 22 -0.73 9.41 7.42
CA TYR A 22 -0.58 8.37 6.40
C TYR A 22 0.67 7.51 6.64
N SER A 23 0.56 6.24 6.32
CA SER A 23 1.67 5.28 6.23
C SER A 23 1.33 4.20 5.19
N ASP A 24 2.25 3.24 5.02
CA ASP A 24 1.96 2.01 4.29
C ASP A 24 0.94 1.12 5.02
N PHE A 25 0.68 -0.04 4.44
CA PHE A 25 -0.19 -1.08 5.00
C PHE A 25 0.68 -2.12 5.69
N GLY A 26 0.83 -2.03 6.99
CA GLY A 26 1.76 -2.87 7.71
C GLY A 26 1.66 -2.79 9.22
N GLY A 27 2.23 -3.79 9.88
CA GLY A 27 2.24 -3.94 11.34
C GLY A 27 3.31 -4.90 11.82
N GLY A 28 3.16 -5.36 13.05
CA GLY A 28 4.08 -6.30 13.68
C GLY A 28 4.05 -7.70 13.06
N LEU A 29 5.18 -8.39 13.11
CA LEU A 29 5.25 -9.79 12.68
C LEU A 29 4.60 -10.70 13.73
N GLU A 30 3.82 -11.66 13.27
CA GLU A 30 3.35 -12.77 14.08
C GLU A 30 4.45 -13.85 14.24
N LYS A 31 4.26 -14.73 15.22
CA LYS A 31 5.21 -15.83 15.46
C LYS A 31 5.40 -16.69 14.21
N SER A 32 6.63 -16.84 13.79
CA SER A 32 7.05 -17.61 12.60
C SER A 32 6.73 -16.98 11.25
N GLU A 33 6.28 -15.72 11.19
CA GLU A 33 6.12 -15.01 9.92
C GLU A 33 7.47 -14.48 9.42
N THR A 34 7.69 -14.60 8.11
CA THR A 34 8.72 -13.80 7.45
C THR A 34 8.20 -12.37 7.22
N PRO A 35 9.08 -11.36 7.06
CA PRO A 35 8.64 -9.98 6.79
C PRO A 35 7.66 -9.86 5.62
N PHE A 36 7.87 -10.64 4.54
CA PHE A 36 6.97 -10.63 3.40
C PHE A 36 5.61 -11.30 3.70
N GLN A 37 5.57 -12.31 4.57
CA GLN A 37 4.31 -12.93 4.98
C GLN A 37 3.50 -11.98 5.86
N GLY A 38 4.14 -11.27 6.78
CA GLY A 38 3.52 -10.22 7.59
C GLY A 38 2.97 -9.10 6.72
N ALA A 39 3.77 -8.59 5.76
CA ALA A 39 3.33 -7.56 4.83
C ALA A 39 2.09 -7.99 3.99
N LEU A 40 2.01 -9.26 3.59
CA LEU A 40 0.84 -9.78 2.88
C LEU A 40 -0.40 -9.89 3.78
N ARG A 41 -0.21 -10.24 5.06
CA ARG A 41 -1.31 -10.33 6.02
C ARG A 41 -1.86 -8.94 6.30
N GLU A 42 -1.01 -8.03 6.75
CA GLU A 42 -1.38 -6.64 7.07
C GLU A 42 -2.00 -5.93 5.85
N GLY A 43 -1.35 -6.01 4.68
CA GLY A 43 -1.87 -5.40 3.46
C GLY A 43 -3.24 -5.94 3.05
N SER A 44 -3.55 -7.23 3.29
CA SER A 44 -4.87 -7.78 3.01
C SER A 44 -5.93 -7.38 4.05
N GLU A 45 -5.53 -7.26 5.33
CA GLU A 45 -6.38 -6.87 6.44
C GLU A 45 -6.73 -5.38 6.36
N GLU A 46 -5.74 -4.50 6.32
CA GLU A 46 -5.92 -3.05 6.30
C GLU A 46 -6.58 -2.53 5.02
N LEU A 47 -6.38 -3.20 3.88
CA LEU A 47 -7.13 -2.92 2.65
C LEU A 47 -8.51 -3.60 2.63
N THR A 48 -8.91 -4.26 3.70
CA THR A 48 -10.23 -4.91 3.86
C THR A 48 -10.63 -5.78 2.68
N GLY A 49 -9.66 -6.47 2.08
CA GLY A 49 -9.86 -7.34 0.93
C GLY A 49 -10.07 -6.65 -0.43
N PHE A 50 -9.94 -5.33 -0.54
CA PHE A 50 -10.06 -4.63 -1.82
C PHE A 50 -9.04 -5.08 -2.89
N LEU A 51 -7.87 -5.56 -2.47
CA LEU A 51 -6.89 -6.21 -3.34
C LEU A 51 -6.87 -7.74 -3.19
N GLY A 52 -7.92 -8.29 -2.60
CA GLY A 52 -8.05 -9.71 -2.33
C GLY A 52 -7.42 -10.14 -1.00
N ASN A 53 -7.52 -11.45 -0.71
CA ASN A 53 -6.89 -12.06 0.45
C ASN A 53 -5.37 -12.26 0.22
N LYS A 54 -4.64 -12.74 1.23
CA LYS A 54 -3.18 -12.99 1.17
C LYS A 54 -2.74 -13.78 -0.08
N LYS A 55 -3.50 -14.78 -0.51
CA LYS A 55 -3.18 -15.60 -1.67
C LYS A 55 -3.37 -14.82 -2.98
N GLU A 56 -4.43 -14.06 -3.06
CA GLU A 56 -4.76 -13.23 -4.23
C GLU A 56 -3.79 -12.05 -4.35
N LEU A 57 -3.49 -11.39 -3.23
CA LEU A 57 -2.48 -10.33 -3.17
C LEU A 57 -1.10 -10.84 -3.60
N ARG A 58 -0.67 -12.02 -3.11
CA ARG A 58 0.57 -12.66 -3.55
C ARG A 58 0.58 -12.94 -5.06
N LYS A 59 -0.54 -13.40 -5.62
CA LYS A 59 -0.70 -13.65 -7.06
C LYS A 59 -0.65 -12.35 -7.85
N LEU A 60 -1.32 -11.30 -7.37
CA LEU A 60 -1.29 -9.96 -7.96
C LEU A 60 0.15 -9.43 -8.03
N ILE A 61 0.88 -9.47 -6.93
CA ILE A 61 2.30 -9.07 -6.84
C ILE A 61 3.15 -9.84 -7.85
N LYS A 62 3.03 -11.18 -7.87
CA LYS A 62 3.79 -12.03 -8.81
C LYS A 62 3.47 -11.68 -10.27
N ASN A 63 2.21 -11.45 -10.58
CA ASN A 63 1.76 -11.11 -11.92
C ASN A 63 2.24 -9.72 -12.35
N ASN A 64 2.42 -8.80 -11.41
CA ASN A 64 2.86 -7.43 -11.67
C ASN A 64 4.39 -7.25 -11.52
N GLY A 65 5.18 -8.32 -11.61
CA GLY A 65 6.63 -8.26 -11.72
C GLY A 65 7.40 -8.44 -10.41
N GLY A 66 6.71 -8.75 -9.32
CA GLY A 66 7.33 -9.04 -8.02
C GLY A 66 7.41 -7.82 -7.11
N VAL A 67 8.36 -7.85 -6.19
CA VAL A 67 8.52 -6.87 -5.10
C VAL A 67 9.83 -6.11 -5.25
N TYR A 68 9.79 -4.81 -5.02
CA TYR A 68 10.95 -4.00 -4.69
C TYR A 68 11.04 -3.93 -3.17
N HIS A 69 12.06 -4.58 -2.60
CA HIS A 69 12.25 -4.66 -1.16
C HIS A 69 13.25 -3.61 -0.68
N VAL A 70 12.90 -2.90 0.36
CA VAL A 70 13.76 -1.93 1.05
C VAL A 70 13.83 -2.31 2.52
N LEU A 71 15.01 -2.22 3.11
CA LEU A 71 15.24 -2.36 4.53
C LEU A 71 15.82 -1.06 5.08
N LEU A 72 15.06 -0.38 5.95
CA LEU A 72 15.50 0.81 6.67
C LEU A 72 15.51 0.50 8.17
N GLY A 73 16.70 0.42 8.75
CA GLY A 73 16.86 -0.08 10.12
C GLY A 73 16.31 -1.51 10.24
N THR A 74 15.24 -1.68 11.01
CA THR A 74 14.52 -2.95 11.17
C THR A 74 13.21 -2.99 10.38
N TYR A 75 12.89 -1.93 9.62
CA TYR A 75 11.63 -1.81 8.89
C TYR A 75 11.74 -2.39 7.48
N HIS A 76 10.99 -3.43 7.20
CA HIS A 76 10.94 -4.09 5.90
C HIS A 76 9.79 -3.54 5.05
N ILE A 77 10.11 -2.87 3.95
CA ILE A 77 9.13 -2.33 3.00
C ILE A 77 9.09 -3.20 1.75
N HIS A 78 7.89 -3.61 1.35
CA HIS A 78 7.67 -4.43 0.17
C HIS A 78 6.78 -3.68 -0.82
N MET A 79 7.40 -2.96 -1.76
CA MET A 79 6.67 -2.24 -2.81
C MET A 79 6.44 -3.12 -4.03
N PHE A 80 5.29 -3.01 -4.65
CA PHE A 80 4.97 -3.71 -5.89
C PHE A 80 4.17 -2.81 -6.84
N HIS A 81 4.22 -3.13 -8.12
CA HIS A 81 3.48 -2.40 -9.13
C HIS A 81 1.98 -2.70 -9.00
N LEU A 82 1.20 -1.66 -8.72
CA LEU A 82 -0.25 -1.66 -8.80
C LEU A 82 -0.68 -0.74 -9.94
N PRO A 83 -1.49 -1.18 -10.90
CA PRO A 83 -2.05 -0.28 -11.92
C PRO A 83 -2.79 0.87 -11.25
N TYR A 84 -2.52 2.10 -11.69
CA TYR A 84 -3.21 3.26 -11.16
C TYR A 84 -4.70 3.19 -11.48
N ASP A 85 -5.51 3.32 -10.44
CA ASP A 85 -6.97 3.42 -10.53
C ASP A 85 -7.44 4.54 -9.59
N GLU A 86 -7.95 5.61 -10.16
CA GLU A 86 -8.48 6.76 -9.42
C GLU A 86 -9.71 6.40 -8.57
N ASN A 87 -10.43 5.35 -8.96
CA ASN A 87 -11.64 4.91 -8.28
C ASN A 87 -11.34 4.05 -7.04
N LEU A 88 -10.16 3.43 -6.97
CA LEU A 88 -9.80 2.58 -5.82
C LEU A 88 -9.90 3.32 -4.48
N PRO A 89 -9.28 4.50 -4.28
CA PRO A 89 -9.48 5.27 -3.05
C PRO A 89 -10.93 5.72 -2.86
N LYS A 90 -11.59 6.15 -3.92
CA LYS A 90 -12.98 6.58 -3.86
C LYS A 90 -13.92 5.51 -3.30
N TYR A 91 -13.84 4.30 -3.82
CA TYR A 91 -14.71 3.21 -3.38
C TYR A 91 -14.32 2.70 -2.00
N TYR A 92 -13.03 2.60 -1.70
CA TYR A 92 -12.56 2.24 -0.36
C TYR A 92 -13.09 3.22 0.68
N ASN A 93 -12.86 4.52 0.50
CA ASN A 93 -13.23 5.56 1.45
C ASN A 93 -14.75 5.65 1.62
N GLN A 94 -15.53 5.54 0.53
CA GLN A 94 -17.00 5.53 0.59
C GLN A 94 -17.53 4.30 1.34
N ASN A 95 -16.98 3.12 1.08
CA ASN A 95 -17.35 1.89 1.78
C ASN A 95 -17.05 1.99 3.28
N HIS A 96 -15.87 2.49 3.65
CA HIS A 96 -15.47 2.67 5.05
C HIS A 96 -16.39 3.66 5.76
N MET A 97 -16.67 4.80 5.13
CA MET A 97 -17.60 5.80 5.69
C MET A 97 -19.01 5.25 5.86
N PHE A 98 -19.51 4.46 4.89
CA PHE A 98 -20.81 3.82 5.00
C PHE A 98 -20.87 2.83 6.17
N LEU A 99 -19.91 1.91 6.25
CA LEU A 99 -19.85 0.91 7.31
C LEU A 99 -19.70 1.56 8.68
N TRP A 100 -18.82 2.55 8.82
CA TRP A 100 -18.64 3.33 10.05
C TRP A 100 -19.95 3.94 10.58
N ASN A 101 -20.78 4.45 9.67
CA ASN A 101 -22.05 5.07 10.02
C ASN A 101 -23.18 4.07 10.28
N LYS A 102 -23.05 2.82 9.83
CA LYS A 102 -24.14 1.82 9.88
C LYS A 102 -23.86 0.66 10.82
N MET A 103 -22.60 0.34 11.08
CA MET A 103 -22.25 -0.76 11.99
C MET A 103 -22.43 -0.36 13.45
N ASP A 104 -22.74 -1.35 14.27
CA ASP A 104 -22.75 -1.20 15.72
C ASP A 104 -21.37 -0.80 16.22
N LYS A 105 -21.32 0.18 17.13
CA LYS A 105 -20.05 0.73 17.65
C LYS A 105 -19.21 -0.30 18.39
N HIS A 106 -19.84 -1.28 19.04
CA HIS A 106 -19.11 -2.35 19.71
C HIS A 106 -18.40 -3.26 18.71
N LEU A 107 -19.06 -3.53 17.56
CA LEU A 107 -18.42 -4.29 16.46
C LEU A 107 -17.28 -3.51 15.83
N LEU A 108 -17.45 -2.19 15.62
CA LEU A 108 -16.40 -1.32 15.09
C LEU A 108 -15.14 -1.34 15.96
N ASN A 109 -15.32 -1.19 17.28
CA ASN A 109 -14.19 -1.13 18.21
C ASN A 109 -13.46 -2.48 18.37
N ASN A 110 -14.14 -3.60 18.10
CA ASN A 110 -13.58 -4.93 18.22
C ASN A 110 -13.09 -5.52 16.88
N SER A 111 -13.35 -4.82 15.76
CA SER A 111 -12.94 -5.28 14.44
C SER A 111 -11.68 -4.55 14.00
N LYS A 112 -10.71 -5.29 13.47
CA LYS A 112 -9.52 -4.73 12.82
C LYS A 112 -9.81 -4.08 11.44
N LEU A 113 -11.09 -4.03 11.04
CA LEU A 113 -11.49 -3.55 9.70
C LEU A 113 -11.27 -2.05 9.48
N PHE A 114 -11.01 -1.29 10.53
CA PHE A 114 -10.95 0.17 10.47
C PHE A 114 -9.63 0.75 10.99
N GLU A 115 -8.56 -0.01 10.94
CA GLU A 115 -7.22 0.51 11.26
C GLU A 115 -6.83 1.64 10.30
N LYS A 116 -7.20 1.53 9.01
CA LYS A 116 -7.12 2.62 8.04
C LYS A 116 -8.52 3.12 7.68
N ILE A 117 -8.77 4.40 7.90
CA ILE A 117 -10.07 5.04 7.59
C ILE A 117 -10.15 5.58 6.17
N GLU A 118 -9.02 5.82 5.54
CA GLU A 118 -8.89 6.45 4.23
C GLU A 118 -7.65 5.92 3.53
N ILE A 119 -7.73 5.75 2.22
CA ILE A 119 -6.55 5.53 1.36
C ILE A 119 -6.46 6.62 0.30
N GLN A 120 -5.25 6.94 -0.14
CA GLN A 120 -4.99 7.98 -1.13
C GLN A 120 -3.74 7.68 -1.95
N TRP A 121 -3.79 8.05 -3.24
CA TRP A 121 -2.61 8.10 -4.09
C TRP A 121 -1.85 9.40 -3.85
N PHE A 122 -0.54 9.29 -3.70
CA PHE A 122 0.37 10.44 -3.58
C PHE A 122 1.42 10.39 -4.69
N THR A 123 1.58 11.46 -5.43
CA THR A 123 2.73 11.67 -6.30
C THR A 123 3.96 12.07 -5.48
N ILE A 124 5.15 11.93 -6.04
CA ILE A 124 6.39 12.42 -5.41
C ILE A 124 6.30 13.91 -5.05
N LYS A 125 5.65 14.71 -5.89
CA LYS A 125 5.43 16.14 -5.60
C LYS A 125 4.58 16.35 -4.35
N GLU A 126 3.44 15.67 -4.26
CA GLU A 126 2.55 15.76 -3.10
C GLU A 126 3.20 15.24 -1.83
N MET A 127 4.02 14.17 -1.91
CA MET A 127 4.80 13.67 -0.78
C MET A 127 5.78 14.72 -0.24
N LYS A 128 6.45 15.48 -1.12
CA LYS A 128 7.34 16.59 -0.74
C LYS A 128 6.59 17.73 -0.08
N GLU A 129 5.45 18.12 -0.65
CA GLU A 129 4.65 19.25 -0.18
C GLU A 129 3.89 18.93 1.12
N GLN A 130 3.52 17.67 1.31
CA GLN A 130 2.66 17.19 2.39
C GLN A 130 3.36 16.21 3.34
N THR A 131 4.67 16.30 3.52
CA THR A 131 5.43 15.41 4.42
C THR A 131 4.84 15.37 5.85
N HIS A 132 4.26 16.47 6.31
CA HIS A 132 3.60 16.58 7.62
C HIS A 132 2.32 15.74 7.73
N ALA A 133 1.70 15.34 6.61
CA ALA A 133 0.51 14.48 6.59
C ALA A 133 0.84 13.01 6.90
N PHE A 134 2.12 12.62 6.84
CA PHE A 134 2.58 11.29 7.17
C PHE A 134 2.89 11.15 8.67
N ARG A 135 2.71 9.92 9.17
CA ARG A 135 3.10 9.57 10.55
C ARG A 135 4.56 9.92 10.80
N GLU A 136 4.87 10.44 11.97
CA GLU A 136 6.19 10.97 12.27
C GLU A 136 7.32 9.96 11.98
N PHE A 137 7.18 8.73 12.48
CA PHE A 137 8.17 7.68 12.24
C PHE A 137 8.28 7.27 10.76
N TYR A 138 7.21 7.47 9.98
CA TYR A 138 7.13 7.06 8.58
C TYR A 138 7.73 8.09 7.61
N ARG A 139 8.01 9.32 8.07
CA ARG A 139 8.56 10.40 7.24
C ARG A 139 9.94 10.08 6.69
N GLU A 140 10.74 9.30 7.41
CA GLU A 140 12.05 8.82 6.92
C GLU A 140 11.87 7.90 5.69
N MET A 141 10.87 7.02 5.71
CA MET A 141 10.52 6.15 4.57
C MET A 141 10.03 6.98 3.38
N VAL A 142 9.21 7.99 3.62
CA VAL A 142 8.75 8.94 2.59
C VAL A 142 9.94 9.65 1.94
N GLN A 143 10.89 10.12 2.74
CA GLN A 143 12.11 10.75 2.25
C GLN A 143 12.93 9.79 1.38
N TYR A 144 13.09 8.55 1.83
CA TYR A 144 13.75 7.50 1.04
C TYR A 144 13.10 7.32 -0.33
N PHE A 145 11.77 7.26 -0.43
CA PHE A 145 11.08 7.09 -1.72
C PHE A 145 11.29 8.29 -2.65
N ILE A 146 11.33 9.49 -2.09
CA ILE A 146 11.60 10.72 -2.83
C ILE A 146 13.03 10.71 -3.42
N GLU A 147 14.01 10.29 -2.64
CA GLU A 147 15.42 10.25 -3.04
C GLU A 147 15.72 9.15 -4.06
N HIS A 148 14.99 8.01 -3.97
CA HIS A 148 15.19 6.83 -4.83
C HIS A 148 14.14 6.71 -5.95
N GLU A 149 13.46 7.80 -6.30
CA GLU A 149 12.43 7.85 -7.36
C GLU A 149 12.88 7.15 -8.64
N ASN A 150 14.11 7.43 -9.10
CA ASN A 150 14.64 6.87 -10.35
C ASN A 150 14.84 5.36 -10.30
N GLU A 151 15.26 4.81 -9.16
CA GLU A 151 15.44 3.37 -8.96
C GLU A 151 14.09 2.65 -8.95
N ILE A 152 13.10 3.23 -8.28
CA ILE A 152 11.73 2.71 -8.23
C ILE A 152 11.11 2.71 -9.64
N ILE A 153 11.27 3.78 -10.41
CA ILE A 153 10.83 3.86 -11.81
C ILE A 153 11.55 2.80 -12.66
N ALA A 154 12.85 2.61 -12.47
CA ALA A 154 13.60 1.58 -13.20
C ALA A 154 13.09 0.16 -12.90
N PHE A 155 12.74 -0.13 -11.65
CA PHE A 155 12.10 -1.39 -11.27
C PHE A 155 10.75 -1.57 -11.99
N LEU A 156 9.88 -0.56 -11.96
CA LEU A 156 8.55 -0.60 -12.60
C LEU A 156 8.66 -0.80 -14.13
N ASN A 157 9.62 -0.17 -14.77
CA ASN A 157 9.85 -0.31 -16.22
C ASN A 157 10.34 -1.72 -16.59
N LYS A 158 11.18 -2.36 -15.76
CA LYS A 158 11.61 -3.76 -15.97
C LYS A 158 10.43 -4.73 -15.88
N THR A 159 9.50 -4.48 -14.97
CA THR A 159 8.31 -5.33 -14.78
C THR A 159 7.37 -5.23 -15.97
N ASN A 160 7.09 -4.02 -16.46
CA ASN A 160 6.23 -3.78 -17.63
C ASN A 160 6.81 -4.43 -18.92
N ASN A 161 8.12 -4.38 -19.13
CA ASN A 161 8.76 -4.99 -20.29
C ASN A 161 8.69 -6.53 -20.28
N LYS A 162 8.74 -7.18 -19.11
CA LYS A 162 8.52 -8.62 -18.98
C LYS A 162 7.11 -9.02 -19.38
N HIS A 163 6.10 -8.26 -18.94
CA HIS A 163 4.69 -8.50 -19.30
C HIS A 163 4.44 -8.40 -20.81
N ASN A 164 4.99 -7.38 -21.46
CA ASN A 164 4.81 -7.19 -22.89
C ASN A 164 5.46 -8.31 -23.71
N LYS A 165 6.60 -8.85 -23.27
CA LYS A 165 7.26 -10.02 -23.92
C LYS A 165 6.45 -11.31 -23.75
N THR A 166 5.83 -11.52 -22.60
CA THR A 166 5.01 -12.72 -22.32
C THR A 166 3.71 -12.68 -23.11
N ARG A 167 3.04 -11.52 -23.21
CA ARG A 167 1.83 -11.35 -24.03
C ARG A 167 2.08 -11.55 -25.52
N LYS A 168 3.27 -11.18 -26.04
CA LYS A 168 3.65 -11.43 -27.44
C LYS A 168 3.90 -12.91 -27.72
N LYS A 169 4.45 -13.69 -26.75
CA LYS A 169 4.66 -15.14 -26.90
C LYS A 169 3.37 -15.97 -26.84
N LEU A 170 2.30 -15.46 -26.24
CA LEU A 170 1.00 -16.15 -26.14
C LEU A 170 0.10 -15.88 -27.34
N LYS A 171 0.50 -15.04 -28.28
CA LYS A 171 -0.24 -14.71 -29.52
C LYS A 171 0.32 -15.41 -30.78
N HIS A 172 1.25 -16.30 -30.61
CA HIS A 172 1.80 -17.22 -31.61
C HIS A 172 1.62 -18.65 -31.13
#